data_fe4ad11e2a55477128aad2ca1405ec53
#
_entry.id   fe4ad11e2a55477128aad2ca1405ec53
#
_cell.length_a   1.000
_cell.length_b   1.000
_cell.length_c   1.000
_cell.angle_alpha   90.00
_cell.angle_beta   90.00
_cell.angle_gamma   90.00
#
_symmetry.space_group_name_H-M   'P 1'
#
loop_
_entity.id
_entity.type
_entity.pdbx_description
1 polymer ?
#
loop_
_entity_poly.entity_id
_entity_poly.type
_entity_poly.pdbx_seq_one_letter_code
_entity_poly.pdbx_strand_id
1 'polypeptide(L)'
;MLLFGFILLSYIICRAILPLRLHWGWKAGLALAAALAAFKFHILHWFGGEMFFAPELPVPVLLGAAWYYAVFFLFFFLLAGADIVRGIVLAWMFCRGRKRTERFRVVGNRVNLALLAGAMMLAAIGIAAGTAVPEVREERIELERLPQELEGFTIAVLEDLHADTLTRAGRIRAIVERANACSPDLTVI
;
A
#
# COMPACT_ATOMS: atom_id res chain seq x y z
N MET A 1 5.81 15.77 6.91
CA MET A 1 5.78 14.81 5.78
C MET A 1 7.04 14.85 4.90
N LEU A 2 7.61 15.99 4.55
CA LEU A 2 8.83 16.10 3.74
C LEU A 2 10.01 15.32 4.33
N LEU A 3 10.32 15.51 5.62
CA LEU A 3 11.44 14.83 6.28
C LEU A 3 11.33 13.30 6.19
N PHE A 4 10.13 12.76 6.38
CA PHE A 4 9.86 11.33 6.25
C PHE A 4 10.14 10.82 4.82
N GLY A 5 9.65 11.55 3.80
CA GLY A 5 9.93 11.23 2.40
C GLY A 5 11.45 11.22 2.10
N PHE A 6 12.19 12.20 2.61
CA PHE A 6 13.66 12.25 2.45
C PHE A 6 14.36 11.06 3.12
N ILE A 7 13.95 10.64 4.31
CA ILE A 7 14.53 9.49 5.01
C ILE A 7 14.35 8.20 4.19
N LEU A 8 13.11 7.93 3.74
CA LEU A 8 12.80 6.74 2.95
C LEU A 8 13.58 6.73 1.63
N LEU A 9 13.57 7.88 0.94
CA LEU A 9 14.28 8.06 -0.33
C LEU A 9 15.77 7.82 -0.19
N SER A 10 16.41 8.46 0.78
CA SER A 10 17.84 8.33 1.04
C SER A 10 18.22 6.89 1.35
N TYR A 11 17.41 6.20 2.15
CA TYR A 11 17.61 4.80 2.48
C TYR A 11 17.55 3.91 1.23
N ILE A 12 16.52 4.05 0.40
CA ILE A 12 16.36 3.26 -0.83
C ILE A 12 17.51 3.54 -1.80
N ILE A 13 17.91 4.81 -1.98
CA ILE A 13 19.05 5.17 -2.83
C ILE A 13 20.31 4.46 -2.34
N CYS A 14 20.65 4.58 -1.07
CA CYS A 14 21.88 4.02 -0.50
C CYS A 14 21.89 2.49 -0.50
N ARG A 15 20.74 1.86 -0.26
CA ARG A 15 20.69 0.41 -0.06
C ARG A 15 20.30 -0.41 -1.28
N ALA A 16 19.50 0.17 -2.18
CA ALA A 16 19.03 -0.54 -3.37
C ALA A 16 19.67 -0.03 -4.68
N ILE A 17 19.83 1.29 -4.87
CA ILE A 17 20.21 1.88 -6.14
C ILE A 17 21.74 1.99 -6.27
N LEU A 18 22.44 2.60 -5.30
CA LEU A 18 23.89 2.81 -5.39
C LEU A 18 24.70 1.52 -5.52
N PRO A 19 24.34 0.40 -4.84
CA PRO A 19 25.09 -0.86 -4.96
C PRO A 19 24.97 -1.56 -6.31
N LEU A 20 24.03 -1.15 -7.19
CA LEU A 20 23.87 -1.74 -8.51
C LEU A 20 25.08 -1.43 -9.40
N ARG A 21 25.48 -2.41 -10.21
CA ARG A 21 26.54 -2.24 -11.21
C ARG A 21 25.96 -1.65 -12.51
N LEU A 22 25.36 -0.46 -12.42
CA LEU A 22 24.76 0.26 -13.52
C LEU A 22 25.54 1.55 -13.80
N HIS A 23 25.44 2.03 -15.05
CA HIS A 23 25.91 3.36 -15.42
C HIS A 23 25.18 4.44 -14.60
N TRP A 24 25.85 5.55 -14.34
CA TRP A 24 25.32 6.65 -13.52
C TRP A 24 23.98 7.18 -14.01
N GLY A 25 23.78 7.28 -15.32
CA GLY A 25 22.52 7.72 -15.90
C GLY A 25 21.32 6.86 -15.47
N TRP A 26 21.49 5.54 -15.45
CA TRP A 26 20.45 4.63 -14.97
C TRP A 26 20.18 4.78 -13.46
N LYS A 27 21.25 4.98 -12.68
CA LYS A 27 21.09 5.24 -11.22
C LYS A 27 20.37 6.55 -10.97
N ALA A 28 20.68 7.60 -11.71
CA ALA A 28 20.01 8.88 -11.63
C ALA A 28 18.52 8.75 -12.02
N GLY A 29 18.19 8.02 -13.08
CA GLY A 29 16.81 7.73 -13.47
C GLY A 29 16.03 6.98 -12.39
N LEU A 30 16.62 5.94 -11.79
CA LEU A 30 16.01 5.19 -10.68
C LEU A 30 15.83 6.06 -9.42
N ALA A 31 16.79 6.92 -9.10
CA ALA A 31 16.72 7.85 -7.99
C ALA A 31 15.62 8.90 -8.20
N LEU A 32 15.49 9.42 -9.43
CA LEU A 32 14.40 10.33 -9.81
C LEU A 32 13.05 9.63 -9.70
N ALA A 33 12.94 8.40 -10.21
CA ALA A 33 11.73 7.61 -10.04
C ALA A 33 11.38 7.45 -8.54
N ALA A 34 12.32 7.03 -7.70
CA ALA A 34 12.08 6.92 -6.26
C ALA A 34 11.68 8.27 -5.62
N ALA A 35 12.25 9.40 -6.07
CA ALA A 35 11.91 10.73 -5.60
C ALA A 35 10.47 11.12 -5.97
N LEU A 36 10.01 10.81 -7.18
CA LEU A 36 8.63 11.04 -7.60
C LEU A 36 7.64 10.25 -6.72
N ALA A 37 7.97 9.02 -6.33
CA ALA A 37 7.18 8.26 -5.39
C ALA A 37 7.19 8.86 -3.98
N ALA A 38 8.38 9.22 -3.46
CA ALA A 38 8.55 9.78 -2.13
C ALA A 38 7.77 11.09 -1.93
N PHE A 39 7.68 11.91 -2.97
CA PHE A 39 7.03 13.22 -2.95
C PHE A 39 5.68 13.25 -3.68
N LYS A 40 5.09 12.09 -3.96
CA LYS A 40 3.80 11.96 -4.65
C LYS A 40 2.74 12.93 -4.14
N PHE A 41 2.56 13.03 -2.83
CA PHE A 41 1.52 13.87 -2.24
C PHE A 41 1.73 15.35 -2.52
N HIS A 42 2.98 15.81 -2.54
CA HIS A 42 3.29 17.21 -2.88
C HIS A 42 3.05 17.48 -4.37
N ILE A 43 3.41 16.51 -5.23
CA ILE A 43 3.18 16.59 -6.67
C ILE A 43 1.68 16.63 -6.97
N LEU A 44 0.91 15.71 -6.39
CA LEU A 44 -0.54 15.64 -6.60
C LEU A 44 -1.27 16.88 -6.08
N HIS A 45 -0.82 17.46 -4.97
CA HIS A 45 -1.36 18.71 -4.46
C HIS A 45 -1.20 19.89 -5.45
N TRP A 46 -0.05 19.94 -6.15
CA TRP A 46 0.20 20.98 -7.16
C TRP A 46 -0.69 20.85 -8.40
N PHE A 47 -1.07 19.64 -8.79
CA PHE A 47 -1.82 19.37 -10.01
C PHE A 47 -3.29 19.01 -9.77
N GLY A 48 -3.66 18.60 -8.57
CA GLY A 48 -4.96 18.02 -8.24
C GLY A 48 -5.87 18.88 -7.35
N GLY A 49 -5.50 20.15 -7.11
CA GLY A 49 -6.27 21.06 -6.25
C GLY A 49 -6.00 20.91 -4.76
N GLU A 50 -6.77 21.61 -3.93
CA GLU A 50 -6.52 21.74 -2.49
C GLU A 50 -6.85 20.48 -1.67
N MET A 51 -7.63 19.56 -2.20
CA MET A 51 -8.01 18.32 -1.52
C MET A 51 -6.87 17.30 -1.54
N PHE A 52 -6.07 17.30 -0.50
CA PHE A 52 -4.90 16.45 -0.34
C PHE A 52 -5.20 14.94 -0.45
N PHE A 53 -6.37 14.50 0.05
CA PHE A 53 -6.75 13.07 0.06
C PHE A 53 -7.57 12.63 -1.15
N ALA A 54 -8.22 13.56 -1.84
CA ALA A 54 -9.09 13.28 -2.99
C ALA A 54 -8.87 14.29 -4.12
N PRO A 55 -7.68 14.31 -4.76
CA PRO A 55 -7.40 15.24 -5.84
C PRO A 55 -8.31 14.95 -7.04
N GLU A 56 -8.76 16.02 -7.71
CA GLU A 56 -9.61 15.95 -8.92
C GLU A 56 -8.80 15.56 -10.15
N LEU A 57 -8.30 14.32 -10.18
CA LEU A 57 -7.53 13.77 -11.28
C LEU A 57 -8.22 12.54 -11.87
N PRO A 58 -7.92 12.19 -13.15
CA PRO A 58 -8.45 10.96 -13.75
C PRO A 58 -8.12 9.72 -12.94
N VAL A 59 -9.08 8.81 -12.75
CA VAL A 59 -8.91 7.57 -11.96
C VAL A 59 -7.67 6.77 -12.31
N PRO A 60 -7.32 6.55 -13.59
CA PRO A 60 -6.11 5.81 -13.92
C PRO A 60 -4.83 6.46 -13.38
N VAL A 61 -4.79 7.81 -13.36
CA VAL A 61 -3.65 8.57 -12.79
C VAL A 61 -3.59 8.36 -11.28
N LEU A 62 -4.72 8.46 -10.59
CA LEU A 62 -4.78 8.26 -9.13
C LEU A 62 -4.39 6.83 -8.74
N LEU A 63 -4.93 5.82 -9.42
CA LEU A 63 -4.61 4.41 -9.18
C LEU A 63 -3.14 4.12 -9.48
N GLY A 64 -2.62 4.63 -10.59
CA GLY A 64 -1.20 4.50 -10.95
C GLY A 64 -0.29 5.15 -9.92
N ALA A 65 -0.61 6.36 -9.47
CA ALA A 65 0.14 7.07 -8.43
C ALA A 65 0.03 6.37 -7.06
N ALA A 66 -1.13 5.82 -6.72
CA ALA A 66 -1.34 5.05 -5.50
C ALA A 66 -0.50 3.76 -5.51
N TRP A 67 -0.55 2.99 -6.62
CA TRP A 67 0.25 1.79 -6.80
C TRP A 67 1.74 2.10 -6.68
N TYR A 68 2.20 3.12 -7.38
CA TYR A 68 3.60 3.51 -7.39
C TYR A 68 4.11 3.90 -6.00
N TYR A 69 3.32 4.67 -5.25
CA TYR A 69 3.63 5.01 -3.87
C TYR A 69 3.60 3.80 -2.93
N ALA A 70 2.61 2.92 -3.10
CA ALA A 70 2.52 1.69 -2.32
C ALA A 70 3.74 0.78 -2.54
N VAL A 71 4.19 0.62 -3.80
CA VAL A 71 5.43 -0.10 -4.12
C VAL A 71 6.63 0.51 -3.40
N PHE A 72 6.81 1.83 -3.49
CA PHE A 72 7.91 2.53 -2.83
C PHE A 72 7.90 2.31 -1.31
N PHE A 73 6.73 2.43 -0.70
CA PHE A 73 6.54 2.30 0.75
C PHE A 73 6.77 0.85 1.22
N LEU A 74 6.13 -0.12 0.57
CA LEU A 74 6.31 -1.54 0.87
C LEU A 74 7.76 -1.99 0.65
N PHE A 75 8.38 -1.55 -0.44
CA PHE A 75 9.78 -1.89 -0.72
C PHE A 75 10.71 -1.38 0.35
N PHE A 76 10.48 -0.17 0.89
CA PHE A 76 11.26 0.34 2.02
C PHE A 76 11.21 -0.60 3.23
N PHE A 77 10.01 -1.01 3.67
CA PHE A 77 9.88 -1.88 4.85
C PHE A 77 10.44 -3.28 4.62
N LEU A 78 10.20 -3.86 3.45
CA LEU A 78 10.77 -5.15 3.09
C LEU A 78 12.30 -5.10 3.04
N LEU A 79 12.86 -4.04 2.48
CA LEU A 79 14.31 -3.82 2.43
C LEU A 79 14.91 -3.61 3.83
N ALA A 80 14.25 -2.83 4.68
CA ALA A 80 14.67 -2.61 6.05
C ALA A 80 14.66 -3.92 6.87
N GLY A 81 13.61 -4.72 6.74
CA GLY A 81 13.54 -6.04 7.36
C GLY A 81 14.67 -6.98 6.87
N ALA A 82 14.91 -7.00 5.56
CA ALA A 82 16.03 -7.77 5.00
C ALA A 82 17.41 -7.29 5.50
N ASP A 83 17.56 -5.98 5.73
CA ASP A 83 18.81 -5.42 6.23
C ASP A 83 19.05 -5.74 7.72
N ILE A 84 17.99 -5.86 8.52
CA ILE A 84 18.10 -6.39 9.90
C ILE A 84 18.66 -7.81 9.85
N VAL A 85 18.07 -8.68 9.02
CA VAL A 85 18.56 -10.07 8.87
C VAL A 85 20.00 -10.09 8.36
N ARG A 86 20.34 -9.27 7.37
CA ARG A 86 21.72 -9.13 6.88
C ARG A 86 22.68 -8.66 7.96
N GLY A 87 22.26 -7.72 8.81
CA GLY A 87 23.05 -7.23 9.95
C GLY A 87 23.36 -8.35 10.94
N ILE A 88 22.37 -9.17 11.27
CA ILE A 88 22.54 -10.33 12.15
C ILE A 88 23.56 -11.33 11.54
N VAL A 89 23.40 -11.65 10.24
CA VAL A 89 24.31 -12.55 9.52
C VAL A 89 25.74 -12.00 9.50
N LEU A 90 25.89 -10.70 9.24
CA LEU A 90 27.21 -10.05 9.22
C LEU A 90 27.86 -10.05 10.61
N ALA A 91 27.11 -9.77 11.67
CA ALA A 91 27.58 -9.84 13.04
C ALA A 91 28.03 -11.26 13.39
N TRP A 92 27.26 -12.27 13.04
CA TRP A 92 27.62 -13.68 13.24
C TRP A 92 28.88 -14.07 12.46
N MET A 93 28.99 -13.62 11.18
CA MET A 93 30.20 -13.84 10.38
C MET A 93 31.44 -13.21 11.01
N PHE A 94 31.28 -11.95 11.51
CA PHE A 94 32.36 -11.23 12.19
C PHE A 94 32.83 -11.98 13.44
N CYS A 95 31.91 -12.44 14.30
CA CYS A 95 32.26 -13.25 15.50
C CYS A 95 32.96 -14.57 15.15
N ARG A 96 32.73 -15.09 13.92
CA ARG A 96 33.38 -16.31 13.41
C ARG A 96 34.67 -16.04 12.61
N GLY A 97 35.15 -14.80 12.56
CA GLY A 97 36.33 -14.40 11.77
C GLY A 97 36.16 -14.58 10.24
N ARG A 98 34.90 -14.69 9.75
CA ARG A 98 34.63 -14.87 8.31
C ARG A 98 34.56 -13.53 7.62
N LYS A 99 35.23 -13.39 6.48
CA LYS A 99 35.20 -12.18 5.65
C LYS A 99 33.95 -12.16 4.74
N ARG A 100 33.44 -10.95 4.49
CA ARG A 100 32.37 -10.72 3.52
C ARG A 100 32.86 -11.08 2.12
N THR A 101 32.13 -11.96 1.42
CA THR A 101 32.47 -12.42 0.07
C THR A 101 31.69 -11.66 -1.00
N GLU A 102 32.17 -11.63 -2.24
CA GLU A 102 31.45 -11.10 -3.40
C GLU A 102 30.09 -11.81 -3.58
N ARG A 103 30.05 -13.11 -3.32
CA ARG A 103 28.81 -13.90 -3.37
C ARG A 103 27.74 -13.33 -2.45
N PHE A 104 28.10 -12.86 -1.26
CA PHE A 104 27.17 -12.23 -0.32
C PHE A 104 26.53 -10.97 -0.89
N ARG A 105 27.31 -10.16 -1.64
CA ARG A 105 26.82 -8.97 -2.33
C ARG A 105 25.87 -9.30 -3.48
N VAL A 106 26.22 -10.29 -4.31
CA VAL A 106 25.39 -10.73 -5.43
C VAL A 106 24.05 -11.28 -4.94
N VAL A 107 24.07 -12.12 -3.92
CA VAL A 107 22.84 -12.65 -3.29
C VAL A 107 22.01 -11.51 -2.73
N GLY A 108 22.63 -10.53 -2.05
CA GLY A 108 21.95 -9.35 -1.52
C GLY A 108 21.20 -8.56 -2.60
N ASN A 109 21.82 -8.34 -3.77
CA ASN A 109 21.16 -7.65 -4.87
C ASN A 109 20.00 -8.45 -5.48
N ARG A 110 20.13 -9.77 -5.59
CA ARG A 110 19.02 -10.64 -6.04
C ARG A 110 17.84 -10.63 -5.05
N VAL A 111 18.12 -10.65 -3.76
CA VAL A 111 17.10 -10.49 -2.72
C VAL A 111 16.41 -9.14 -2.86
N ASN A 112 17.14 -8.03 -3.04
CA ASN A 112 16.51 -6.72 -3.24
C ASN A 112 15.58 -6.69 -4.45
N LEU A 113 15.96 -7.32 -5.56
CA LEU A 113 15.12 -7.42 -6.76
C LEU A 113 13.85 -8.26 -6.48
N ALA A 114 13.99 -9.38 -5.78
CA ALA A 114 12.84 -10.21 -5.39
C ALA A 114 11.89 -9.45 -4.44
N LEU A 115 12.43 -8.67 -3.50
CA LEU A 115 11.64 -7.83 -2.59
C LEU A 115 10.90 -6.72 -3.36
N LEU A 116 11.53 -6.11 -4.37
CA LEU A 116 10.86 -5.14 -5.23
C LEU A 116 9.70 -5.79 -6.01
N ALA A 117 9.93 -6.96 -6.62
CA ALA A 117 8.87 -7.70 -7.31
C ALA A 117 7.72 -8.08 -6.36
N GLY A 118 8.04 -8.51 -5.14
CA GLY A 118 7.06 -8.77 -4.09
C GLY A 118 6.26 -7.52 -3.69
N ALA A 119 6.93 -6.37 -3.55
CA ALA A 119 6.27 -5.10 -3.26
C ALA A 119 5.31 -4.68 -4.40
N MET A 120 5.72 -4.87 -5.67
CA MET A 120 4.87 -4.59 -6.83
C MET A 120 3.61 -5.45 -6.84
N MET A 121 3.76 -6.74 -6.56
CA MET A 121 2.64 -7.68 -6.50
C MET A 121 1.69 -7.35 -5.32
N LEU A 122 2.23 -7.15 -4.12
CA LEU A 122 1.44 -6.80 -2.94
C LEU A 122 0.69 -5.47 -3.12
N ALA A 123 1.32 -4.47 -3.72
CA ALA A 123 0.68 -3.20 -4.05
C ALA A 123 -0.49 -3.39 -5.04
N ALA A 124 -0.32 -4.22 -6.06
CA ALA A 124 -1.37 -4.52 -7.02
C ALA A 124 -2.56 -5.25 -6.36
N ILE A 125 -2.29 -6.25 -5.53
CA ILE A 125 -3.31 -6.97 -4.75
C ILE A 125 -4.04 -6.01 -3.81
N GLY A 126 -3.30 -5.16 -3.08
CA GLY A 126 -3.88 -4.19 -2.16
C GLY A 126 -4.81 -3.19 -2.84
N ILE A 127 -4.43 -2.68 -4.02
CA ILE A 127 -5.30 -1.78 -4.79
C ILE A 127 -6.54 -2.53 -5.31
N ALA A 128 -6.37 -3.72 -5.86
CA ALA A 128 -7.49 -4.52 -6.35
C ALA A 128 -8.49 -4.82 -5.21
N ALA A 129 -8.00 -5.21 -4.04
CA ALA A 129 -8.85 -5.43 -2.86
C ALA A 129 -9.52 -4.14 -2.35
N GLY A 130 -8.76 -3.03 -2.28
CA GLY A 130 -9.28 -1.74 -1.80
C GLY A 130 -10.30 -1.08 -2.71
N THR A 131 -10.28 -1.39 -4.02
CA THR A 131 -11.24 -0.87 -5.01
C THR A 131 -12.40 -1.83 -5.30
N ALA A 132 -12.35 -3.06 -4.82
CA ALA A 132 -13.44 -4.02 -4.96
C ALA A 132 -14.69 -3.60 -4.17
N VAL A 133 -15.84 -4.08 -4.60
CA VAL A 133 -17.07 -3.97 -3.81
C VAL A 133 -16.92 -4.87 -2.57
N PRO A 134 -17.10 -4.36 -1.34
CA PRO A 134 -16.92 -5.14 -0.13
C PRO A 134 -17.88 -6.32 -0.05
N GLU A 135 -17.44 -7.40 0.57
CA GLU A 135 -18.29 -8.55 0.85
C GLU A 135 -19.22 -8.27 2.03
N VAL A 136 -20.39 -8.90 2.02
CA VAL A 136 -21.30 -8.85 3.16
C VAL A 136 -20.71 -9.69 4.27
N ARG A 137 -20.67 -9.12 5.45
CA ARG A 137 -20.31 -9.82 6.67
C ARG A 137 -21.56 -9.89 7.56
N GLU A 138 -21.97 -11.09 7.90
CA GLU A 138 -23.10 -11.33 8.78
C GLU A 138 -22.61 -11.50 10.22
N GLU A 139 -23.17 -10.73 11.13
CA GLU A 139 -22.93 -10.81 12.56
C GLU A 139 -24.24 -11.03 13.28
N ARG A 140 -24.32 -12.05 14.13
CA ARG A 140 -25.49 -12.33 14.95
C ARG A 140 -25.29 -11.75 16.35
N ILE A 141 -26.21 -10.86 16.76
CA ILE A 141 -26.18 -10.24 18.06
C ILE A 141 -27.36 -10.79 18.89
N GLU A 142 -27.07 -11.39 20.03
CA GLU A 142 -28.09 -11.90 20.95
C GLU A 142 -28.31 -10.88 22.07
N LEU A 143 -29.57 -10.43 22.23
CA LEU A 143 -29.95 -9.47 23.22
C LEU A 143 -30.98 -10.12 24.18
N GLU A 144 -30.62 -10.24 25.47
CA GLU A 144 -31.47 -10.90 26.50
C GLU A 144 -32.85 -10.25 26.71
N ARG A 145 -33.01 -8.98 26.34
CA ARG A 145 -34.22 -8.19 26.56
C ARG A 145 -34.85 -7.69 25.27
N LEU A 146 -34.60 -8.37 24.15
CA LEU A 146 -35.21 -8.01 22.89
C LEU A 146 -36.68 -8.37 22.90
N PRO A 147 -37.61 -7.41 22.56
CA PRO A 147 -39.02 -7.72 22.33
C PRO A 147 -39.17 -8.81 21.26
N GLN A 148 -40.15 -9.70 21.49
CA GLN A 148 -40.38 -10.86 20.60
C GLN A 148 -40.68 -10.44 19.14
N GLU A 149 -41.31 -9.27 18.98
CA GLU A 149 -41.66 -8.68 17.68
C GLU A 149 -40.41 -8.28 16.84
N LEU A 150 -39.26 -8.13 17.51
CA LEU A 150 -37.98 -7.79 16.87
C LEU A 150 -37.05 -9.00 16.72
N GLU A 151 -37.51 -10.21 17.09
CA GLU A 151 -36.70 -11.40 16.87
C GLU A 151 -36.49 -11.64 15.36
N GLY A 152 -35.23 -11.78 14.97
CA GLY A 152 -34.85 -11.91 13.57
C GLY A 152 -34.75 -10.60 12.79
N PHE A 153 -34.91 -9.45 13.46
CA PHE A 153 -34.75 -8.13 12.82
C PHE A 153 -33.33 -7.95 12.29
N THR A 154 -33.22 -7.54 11.02
CA THR A 154 -31.96 -7.43 10.30
C THR A 154 -31.61 -5.97 10.01
N ILE A 155 -30.37 -5.59 10.27
CA ILE A 155 -29.85 -4.25 10.03
C ILE A 155 -28.66 -4.34 9.07
N ALA A 156 -28.75 -3.66 7.92
CA ALA A 156 -27.59 -3.43 7.08
C ALA A 156 -26.87 -2.16 7.51
N VAL A 157 -25.59 -2.28 7.84
CA VAL A 157 -24.74 -1.13 8.21
C VAL A 157 -23.76 -0.86 7.10
N LEU A 158 -23.81 0.35 6.53
CA LEU A 158 -22.93 0.82 5.47
C LEU A 158 -22.01 1.90 6.03
N GLU A 159 -20.85 1.48 6.56
CA GLU A 159 -19.89 2.42 7.14
C GLU A 159 -18.86 2.88 6.10
N ASP A 160 -18.41 4.11 6.26
CA ASP A 160 -17.20 4.67 5.62
C ASP A 160 -17.22 4.61 4.09
N LEU A 161 -18.33 4.95 3.48
CA LEU A 161 -18.53 4.85 2.02
C LEU A 161 -17.58 5.76 1.21
N HIS A 162 -17.08 6.85 1.79
CA HIS A 162 -16.13 7.79 1.19
C HIS A 162 -16.38 8.04 -0.30
N ALA A 163 -17.50 8.70 -0.63
CA ALA A 163 -17.83 9.08 -2.01
C ALA A 163 -16.81 10.12 -2.52
N ASP A 164 -15.78 9.65 -3.18
CA ASP A 164 -14.68 10.45 -3.73
C ASP A 164 -14.42 10.14 -5.20
N THR A 165 -13.30 10.63 -5.74
CA THR A 165 -12.90 10.39 -7.13
C THR A 165 -12.66 8.90 -7.44
N LEU A 166 -12.28 8.08 -6.46
CA LEU A 166 -12.06 6.63 -6.61
C LEU A 166 -13.35 5.85 -6.36
N THR A 167 -14.16 6.28 -5.38
CA THR A 167 -15.44 5.65 -5.03
C THR A 167 -16.58 6.34 -5.76
N ARG A 168 -16.68 6.07 -7.06
CA ARG A 168 -17.68 6.66 -7.95
C ARG A 168 -19.06 6.04 -7.78
N ALA A 169 -20.08 6.70 -8.35
CA ALA A 169 -21.46 6.29 -8.32
C ALA A 169 -21.69 4.80 -8.68
N GLY A 170 -20.90 4.23 -9.59
CA GLY A 170 -20.99 2.81 -9.95
C GLY A 170 -20.63 1.87 -8.80
N ARG A 171 -19.58 2.17 -8.03
CA ARG A 171 -19.18 1.37 -6.85
C ARG A 171 -20.22 1.52 -5.73
N ILE A 172 -20.67 2.75 -5.46
CA ILE A 172 -21.69 3.01 -4.44
C ILE A 172 -22.98 2.26 -4.80
N ARG A 173 -23.41 2.32 -6.07
CA ARG A 173 -24.59 1.57 -6.55
C ARG A 173 -24.43 0.08 -6.28
N ALA A 174 -23.28 -0.52 -6.63
CA ALA A 174 -23.03 -1.93 -6.41
C ALA A 174 -23.01 -2.31 -4.90
N ILE A 175 -22.55 -1.41 -4.02
CA ILE A 175 -22.63 -1.60 -2.56
C ILE A 175 -24.10 -1.59 -2.10
N VAL A 176 -24.87 -0.61 -2.54
CA VAL A 176 -26.30 -0.49 -2.20
C VAL A 176 -27.09 -1.68 -2.73
N GLU A 177 -26.85 -2.11 -3.96
CA GLU A 177 -27.50 -3.31 -4.54
C GLU A 177 -27.17 -4.56 -3.71
N ARG A 178 -25.94 -4.70 -3.25
CA ARG A 178 -25.53 -5.83 -2.38
C ARG A 178 -26.19 -5.77 -1.01
N ALA A 179 -26.27 -4.59 -0.40
CA ALA A 179 -26.98 -4.40 0.86
C ALA A 179 -28.48 -4.72 0.72
N ASN A 180 -29.14 -4.23 -0.34
CA ASN A 180 -30.55 -4.50 -0.60
C ASN A 180 -30.81 -5.98 -0.89
N ALA A 181 -29.87 -6.71 -1.50
CA ALA A 181 -30.00 -8.15 -1.72
C ALA A 181 -30.08 -8.97 -0.41
N CYS A 182 -29.62 -8.42 0.71
CA CYS A 182 -29.79 -9.03 2.04
C CYS A 182 -31.22 -8.81 2.61
N SER A 183 -32.08 -8.03 1.93
CA SER A 183 -33.45 -7.70 2.39
C SER A 183 -33.50 -7.23 3.84
N PRO A 184 -32.70 -6.23 4.27
CA PRO A 184 -32.67 -5.79 5.65
C PRO A 184 -33.94 -5.04 6.02
N ASP A 185 -34.38 -5.16 7.29
CA ASP A 185 -35.50 -4.40 7.84
C ASP A 185 -35.15 -2.92 8.05
N LEU A 186 -33.86 -2.63 8.28
CA LEU A 186 -33.32 -1.29 8.44
C LEU A 186 -31.94 -1.18 7.76
N THR A 187 -31.69 -0.05 7.10
CA THR A 187 -30.36 0.31 6.59
C THR A 187 -29.86 1.55 7.32
N VAL A 188 -28.61 1.49 7.83
CA VAL A 188 -27.92 2.59 8.50
C VAL A 188 -26.69 2.94 7.67
N ILE A 189 -26.45 4.25 7.44
CA ILE A 189 -25.33 4.80 6.68
C ILE A 189 -24.56 5.78 7.55
#